data_0a4eaa0007929e3e92c553bb6ab83581
#
_entry.id   0a4eaa0007929e3e92c553bb6ab83581
#
_cell.length_a   1.000
_cell.length_b   1.000
_cell.length_c   1.000
_cell.angle_alpha   90.00
_cell.angle_beta   90.00
_cell.angle_gamma   90.00
#
_symmetry.space_group_name_H-M   'P 1'
#
loop_
_entity.id
_entity.type
_entity.pdbx_description
1 polymer ?
#
loop_
_entity_poly.entity_id
_entity_poly.type
_entity_poly.pdbx_seq_one_letter_code
_entity_poly.pdbx_strand_id
1 'polypeptide(L)'
;MNKIEELTDDTFKSEVLESNIPAVVDFWAPWCGPCRMVAPVLEATAQKMNGRLKFYKLNTDENLNTAQEYGIMAIPSLLVFKNGQEVDRIIGFMPQEQLEEKLQNLVETPQEN
;
A
#
# COMPACT_ATOMS: atom_id res chain seq x y z
N MET A 1 -16.18 -10.08 3.04
CA MET A 1 -14.87 -9.84 3.62
C MET A 1 -13.92 -9.31 2.55
N ASN A 2 -13.29 -8.18 2.82
CA ASN A 2 -12.40 -7.58 1.85
C ASN A 2 -11.05 -8.24 1.89
N LYS A 3 -10.67 -8.80 0.76
CA LYS A 3 -9.33 -9.33 0.62
C LYS A 3 -8.43 -8.28 0.01
N ILE A 4 -7.23 -8.16 0.57
CA ILE A 4 -6.21 -7.32 -0.04
C ILE A 4 -5.65 -8.08 -1.23
N GLU A 5 -5.77 -7.48 -2.38
CA GLU A 5 -5.37 -8.10 -3.64
C GLU A 5 -3.85 -8.13 -3.79
N GLU A 6 -3.32 -9.23 -4.30
CA GLU A 6 -1.88 -9.34 -4.51
C GLU A 6 -1.48 -8.83 -5.87
N LEU A 7 -0.42 -8.03 -5.89
CA LEU A 7 0.16 -7.53 -7.12
C LEU A 7 1.41 -8.32 -7.48
N THR A 8 1.75 -8.26 -8.75
CA THR A 8 3.02 -8.78 -9.24
C THR A 8 3.74 -7.67 -9.98
N ASP A 9 5.00 -7.93 -10.34
CA ASP A 9 5.74 -6.98 -11.16
C ASP A 9 4.98 -6.67 -12.45
N ASP A 10 4.27 -7.66 -12.98
CA ASP A 10 3.54 -7.50 -14.24
C ASP A 10 2.26 -6.68 -14.11
N THR A 11 1.61 -6.71 -12.95
CA THR A 11 0.32 -6.03 -12.78
C THR A 11 0.43 -4.68 -12.09
N PHE A 12 1.58 -4.37 -11.52
CA PHE A 12 1.74 -3.16 -10.72
C PHE A 12 1.40 -1.90 -11.50
N LYS A 13 1.91 -1.77 -12.70
CA LYS A 13 1.69 -0.55 -13.48
C LYS A 13 0.22 -0.32 -13.77
N SER A 14 -0.47 -1.34 -14.27
CA SER A 14 -1.86 -1.17 -14.66
C SER A 14 -2.78 -0.97 -13.46
N GLU A 15 -2.49 -1.67 -12.34
CA GLU A 15 -3.37 -1.59 -11.19
C GLU A 15 -3.11 -0.35 -10.33
N VAL A 16 -1.88 0.10 -10.26
CA VAL A 16 -1.50 1.17 -9.33
C VAL A 16 -1.20 2.47 -10.07
N LEU A 17 -0.27 2.43 -11.04
CA LEU A 17 0.19 3.66 -11.67
C LEU A 17 -0.84 4.25 -12.62
N GLU A 18 -1.68 3.42 -13.19
CA GLU A 18 -2.72 3.86 -14.12
C GLU A 18 -4.09 3.97 -13.47
N SER A 19 -4.14 3.87 -12.14
CA SER A 19 -5.39 3.93 -11.41
C SER A 19 -5.90 5.36 -11.29
N ASN A 20 -7.24 5.51 -11.39
CA ASN A 20 -7.89 6.80 -11.22
C ASN A 20 -8.12 7.16 -9.75
N ILE A 21 -8.02 6.18 -8.86
CA ILE A 21 -8.17 6.47 -7.44
C ILE A 21 -6.88 6.09 -6.73
N PRO A 22 -6.62 6.70 -5.56
CA PRO A 22 -5.36 6.42 -4.84
C PRO A 22 -5.25 4.96 -4.44
N ALA A 23 -4.03 4.48 -4.34
CA ALA A 23 -3.76 3.08 -3.99
C ALA A 23 -2.72 3.00 -2.89
N VAL A 24 -2.91 2.05 -1.99
CA VAL A 24 -1.96 1.72 -0.93
C VAL A 24 -1.39 0.35 -1.25
N VAL A 25 -0.06 0.24 -1.27
CA VAL A 25 0.61 -1.02 -1.56
C VAL A 25 1.48 -1.42 -0.38
N ASP A 26 1.18 -2.58 0.19
CA ASP A 26 1.94 -3.15 1.30
C ASP A 26 3.04 -4.05 0.74
N PHE A 27 4.28 -3.61 0.84
CA PHE A 27 5.44 -4.43 0.45
C PHE A 27 5.81 -5.32 1.63
N TRP A 28 5.70 -6.63 1.45
CA TRP A 28 5.83 -7.61 2.53
C TRP A 28 6.60 -8.83 2.08
N ALA A 29 6.88 -9.73 3.01
CA ALA A 29 7.46 -11.03 2.69
C ALA A 29 6.93 -12.07 3.69
N PRO A 30 6.86 -13.35 3.27
CA PRO A 30 6.28 -14.40 4.15
C PRO A 30 7.05 -14.61 5.46
N TRP A 31 8.36 -14.36 5.47
CA TRP A 31 9.20 -14.56 6.64
C TRP A 31 9.19 -13.38 7.61
N CYS A 32 8.50 -12.32 7.29
CA CYS A 32 8.56 -11.06 8.01
C CYS A 32 7.52 -11.03 9.14
N GLY A 33 8.00 -11.06 10.40
CA GLY A 33 7.11 -11.02 11.55
C GLY A 33 6.27 -9.75 11.63
N PRO A 34 6.89 -8.56 11.56
CA PRO A 34 6.11 -7.31 11.61
C PRO A 34 5.09 -7.19 10.48
N CYS A 35 5.36 -7.80 9.33
CA CYS A 35 4.40 -7.79 8.24
C CYS A 35 3.10 -8.49 8.63
N ARG A 36 3.20 -9.54 9.46
CA ARG A 36 2.01 -10.25 9.93
C ARG A 36 1.17 -9.40 10.86
N MET A 37 1.80 -8.47 11.57
CA MET A 37 1.07 -7.55 12.44
C MET A 37 0.35 -6.48 11.65
N VAL A 38 0.91 -6.08 10.52
CA VAL A 38 0.30 -5.05 9.67
C VAL A 38 -0.91 -5.59 8.91
N ALA A 39 -0.89 -6.88 8.55
CA ALA A 39 -1.93 -7.46 7.69
C ALA A 39 -3.35 -7.22 8.22
N PRO A 40 -3.66 -7.55 9.49
CA PRO A 40 -5.03 -7.30 9.97
C PRO A 40 -5.37 -5.81 10.06
N VAL A 41 -4.39 -4.96 10.35
CA VAL A 41 -4.61 -3.52 10.37
C VAL A 41 -4.98 -3.03 8.98
N LEU A 42 -4.26 -3.51 7.99
CA LEU A 42 -4.52 -3.10 6.61
C LEU A 42 -5.89 -3.57 6.15
N GLU A 43 -6.25 -4.80 6.50
CA GLU A 43 -7.57 -5.34 6.11
C GLU A 43 -8.70 -4.54 6.74
N ALA A 44 -8.58 -4.21 8.02
CA ALA A 44 -9.61 -3.43 8.70
C ALA A 44 -9.71 -2.02 8.11
N THR A 45 -8.58 -1.41 7.80
CA THR A 45 -8.55 -0.09 7.20
C THR A 45 -9.16 -0.12 5.80
N ALA A 46 -8.86 -1.15 5.04
CA ALA A 46 -9.42 -1.30 3.69
C ALA A 46 -10.94 -1.39 3.73
N GLN A 47 -11.48 -2.09 4.73
CA GLN A 47 -12.92 -2.18 4.87
C GLN A 47 -13.56 -0.82 5.11
N LYS A 48 -12.95 -0.03 5.98
CA LYS A 48 -13.49 1.28 6.33
C LYS A 48 -13.39 2.28 5.19
N MET A 49 -12.36 2.16 4.38
CA MET A 49 -12.09 3.14 3.32
C MET A 49 -12.43 2.60 1.94
N ASN A 50 -13.23 1.55 1.89
CA ASN A 50 -13.64 0.93 0.64
C ASN A 50 -14.27 1.96 -0.31
N GLY A 51 -13.83 1.93 -1.56
CA GLY A 51 -14.34 2.85 -2.58
C GLY A 51 -13.57 4.15 -2.71
N ARG A 52 -12.82 4.54 -1.68
CA ARG A 52 -12.01 5.76 -1.73
C ARG A 52 -10.56 5.49 -2.00
N LEU A 53 -10.11 4.30 -1.64
CA LEU A 53 -8.74 3.83 -1.84
C LEU A 53 -8.78 2.40 -2.31
N LYS A 54 -7.79 2.04 -3.09
CA LYS A 54 -7.52 0.63 -3.39
C LYS A 54 -6.39 0.15 -2.50
N PHE A 55 -6.49 -1.09 -2.03
CA PHE A 55 -5.50 -1.65 -1.14
C PHE A 55 -4.92 -2.92 -1.75
N TYR A 56 -3.61 -2.99 -1.81
CA TYR A 56 -2.87 -4.10 -2.42
C TYR A 56 -1.73 -4.53 -1.53
N LYS A 57 -1.22 -5.72 -1.80
CA LYS A 57 0.03 -6.18 -1.21
C LYS A 57 0.92 -6.75 -2.30
N LEU A 58 2.22 -6.66 -2.08
CA LEU A 58 3.19 -7.13 -3.06
C LEU A 58 4.29 -7.88 -2.32
N ASN A 59 4.45 -9.16 -2.64
CA ASN A 59 5.47 -10.02 -2.03
C ASN A 59 6.83 -9.69 -2.64
N THR A 60 7.71 -9.12 -1.82
CA THR A 60 9.01 -8.66 -2.34
C THR A 60 9.92 -9.80 -2.77
N ASP A 61 9.75 -10.99 -2.16
CA ASP A 61 10.58 -12.14 -2.55
C ASP A 61 10.30 -12.58 -3.98
N GLU A 62 9.06 -12.43 -4.43
CA GLU A 62 8.64 -12.89 -5.74
C GLU A 62 8.57 -11.77 -6.77
N ASN A 63 8.70 -10.53 -6.35
CA ASN A 63 8.53 -9.38 -7.23
C ASN A 63 9.62 -8.36 -7.00
N LEU A 64 10.84 -8.77 -7.31
CA LEU A 64 12.03 -7.98 -7.01
C LEU A 64 12.12 -6.69 -7.80
N ASN A 65 11.60 -6.67 -9.02
CA ASN A 65 11.74 -5.49 -9.87
C ASN A 65 11.02 -4.29 -9.28
N THR A 66 9.78 -4.46 -8.85
CA THR A 66 9.03 -3.36 -8.27
C THR A 66 9.64 -2.91 -6.95
N ALA A 67 10.05 -3.89 -6.12
CA ALA A 67 10.67 -3.55 -4.84
C ALA A 67 11.94 -2.74 -5.03
N GLN A 68 12.75 -3.09 -6.02
CA GLN A 68 13.97 -2.36 -6.30
C GLN A 68 13.70 -0.98 -6.89
N GLU A 69 12.72 -0.91 -7.75
CA GLU A 69 12.35 0.36 -8.40
C GLU A 69 11.98 1.42 -7.37
N TYR A 70 11.28 1.01 -6.31
CA TYR A 70 10.86 1.95 -5.27
C TYR A 70 11.78 1.96 -4.07
N GLY A 71 12.94 1.32 -4.19
CA GLY A 71 13.96 1.36 -3.16
C GLY A 71 13.51 0.82 -1.82
N ILE A 72 12.80 -0.32 -1.84
CA ILE A 72 12.30 -0.93 -0.60
C ILE A 72 13.47 -1.55 0.14
N MET A 73 13.84 -0.97 1.27
CA MET A 73 14.96 -1.43 2.07
C MET A 73 14.54 -2.05 3.38
N ALA A 74 13.31 -1.82 3.79
CA ALA A 74 12.77 -2.38 5.03
C ALA A 74 11.32 -2.77 4.78
N ILE A 75 10.86 -3.84 5.42
CA ILE A 75 9.47 -4.27 5.31
C ILE A 75 8.91 -4.47 6.71
N PRO A 76 7.59 -4.22 6.90
CA PRO A 76 6.65 -3.78 5.88
C PRO A 76 6.86 -2.32 5.49
N SER A 77 6.57 -2.01 4.24
CA SER A 77 6.55 -0.62 3.76
C SER A 77 5.22 -0.41 3.04
N LEU A 78 4.46 0.56 3.51
CA LEU A 78 3.19 0.92 2.88
C LEU A 78 3.43 2.17 2.03
N LEU A 79 3.33 2.02 0.72
CA LEU A 79 3.49 3.14 -0.19
C LEU A 79 2.13 3.59 -0.67
N VAL A 80 1.91 4.90 -0.68
CA VAL A 80 0.63 5.47 -1.13
C VAL A 80 0.87 6.17 -2.46
N PHE A 81 0.03 5.84 -3.45
CA PHE A 81 0.15 6.37 -4.80
C PHE A 81 -1.10 7.19 -5.16
N LYS A 82 -0.88 8.34 -5.76
CA LYS A 82 -1.95 9.16 -6.35
C LYS A 82 -1.50 9.63 -7.71
N ASN A 83 -2.38 9.45 -8.70
CA ASN A 83 -2.10 9.89 -10.07
C ASN A 83 -0.77 9.37 -10.59
N GLY A 84 -0.47 8.11 -10.28
CA GLY A 84 0.73 7.44 -10.78
C GLY A 84 2.00 7.77 -10.04
N GLN A 85 1.92 8.50 -8.92
CA GLN A 85 3.11 8.92 -8.19
C GLN A 85 3.03 8.54 -6.73
N GLU A 86 4.17 8.15 -6.16
CA GLU A 86 4.26 7.89 -4.73
C GLU A 86 4.16 9.22 -3.99
N VAL A 87 3.13 9.34 -3.13
CA VAL A 87 2.91 10.58 -2.38
C VAL A 87 3.25 10.43 -0.90
N ASP A 88 3.34 9.21 -0.39
CA ASP A 88 3.73 9.00 1.01
C ASP A 88 4.21 7.58 1.20
N ARG A 89 4.92 7.36 2.31
CA ARG A 89 5.51 6.06 2.62
C ARG A 89 5.51 5.88 4.13
N ILE A 90 4.99 4.74 4.59
CA ILE A 90 4.96 4.38 6.00
C ILE A 90 5.79 3.13 6.17
N ILE A 91 6.87 3.22 6.94
CA ILE A 91 7.77 2.09 7.14
C ILE A 91 7.52 1.52 8.52
N GLY A 92 7.25 0.20 8.57
CA GLY A 92 6.99 -0.47 9.82
C GLY A 92 5.53 -0.50 10.20
N PHE A 93 5.25 -0.91 11.44
CA PHE A 93 3.89 -1.04 11.94
C PHE A 93 3.31 0.33 12.32
N MET A 94 2.03 0.51 12.02
CA MET A 94 1.29 1.68 12.48
C MET A 94 -0.08 1.20 12.96
N PRO A 95 -0.55 1.65 14.14
CA PRO A 95 -1.88 1.27 14.61
C PRO A 95 -2.98 1.74 13.67
N GLN A 96 -4.10 1.02 13.68
CA GLN A 96 -5.18 1.25 12.72
C GLN A 96 -5.69 2.69 12.73
N GLU A 97 -5.90 3.25 13.92
CA GLU A 97 -6.43 4.59 14.05
C GLU A 97 -5.53 5.63 13.38
N GLN A 98 -4.24 5.49 13.61
CA GLN A 98 -3.27 6.41 13.02
C GLN A 98 -3.19 6.23 11.50
N LEU A 99 -3.24 4.98 11.05
CA LEU A 99 -3.20 4.72 9.62
C LEU A 99 -4.42 5.29 8.92
N GLU A 100 -5.59 5.10 9.51
CA GLU A 100 -6.82 5.65 8.92
C GLU A 100 -6.77 7.16 8.81
N GLU A 101 -6.30 7.82 9.87
CA GLU A 101 -6.20 9.28 9.85
C GLU A 101 -5.24 9.76 8.77
N LYS A 102 -4.09 9.11 8.68
CA LYS A 102 -3.09 9.50 7.70
C LYS A 102 -3.60 9.30 6.27
N LEU A 103 -4.23 8.17 6.02
CA LEU A 103 -4.78 7.91 4.69
C LEU A 103 -5.94 8.83 4.35
N GLN A 104 -6.77 9.14 5.33
CA GLN A 104 -7.88 10.07 5.14
C GLN A 104 -7.36 11.44 4.70
N ASN A 105 -6.31 11.92 5.36
CA ASN A 105 -5.72 13.21 5.01
C ASN A 105 -5.13 13.18 3.60
N LEU A 106 -4.49 12.08 3.22
CA LEU A 106 -3.91 11.97 1.89
C LEU A 106 -4.97 11.95 0.80
N VAL A 107 -6.10 11.27 1.06
CA VAL A 107 -7.18 11.20 0.09
C VAL A 107 -7.80 12.58 -0.12
N GLU A 108 -7.96 13.34 0.96
CA GLU A 108 -8.63 14.62 0.89
C GLU A 108 -7.76 15.75 0.40
N THR A 109 -6.45 15.58 0.46
CA THR A 109 -5.52 16.63 0.02
C THR A 109 -5.47 16.68 -1.50
N PRO A 110 -5.73 17.84 -2.11
CA PRO A 110 -5.63 17.93 -3.57
C PRO A 110 -4.22 17.66 -4.04
N GLN A 111 -4.11 16.96 -5.17
CA GLN A 111 -2.82 16.72 -5.79
C GLN A 111 -2.36 17.99 -6.46
N GLU A 112 -1.19 18.48 -6.07
CA GLU A 112 -0.63 19.67 -6.69
C GLU A 112 0.29 19.28 -7.82
N ASN A 113 0.26 20.05 -8.87
CA ASN A 113 1.10 19.80 -10.05
C ASN A 113 2.34 20.64 -10.02
#